data_f623dc52dcd4acba177f61b54cb379df
#
_entry.id   f623dc52dcd4acba177f61b54cb379df
#
_cell.length_a   1.000
_cell.length_b   1.000
_cell.length_c   1.000
_cell.angle_alpha   90.00
_cell.angle_beta   90.00
_cell.angle_gamma   90.00
#
_symmetry.space_group_name_H-M   'P 1'
#
loop_
_entity.id
_entity.type
_entity.pdbx_description
1 polymer ?
#
loop_
_entity_poly.entity_id
_entity_poly.type
_entity_poly.pdbx_seq_one_letter_code
_entity_poly.pdbx_strand_id
1 'polypeptide(L)'
;SWWVRNSKAANLLMASIIIMGVTTFSRIEKEVFPIITAPIVSVQYSWPGASPKEIEDQVIARAEESLSDLDGIKKIRSVSRENFGVMYVEATLSASIDTLIQDVKRKVDSITSIPKDVYPPVVSDQSFRIPLITLAVHGNVPEKKLNRLAEKLRDDLTLVPYVDLVEVSGNRKEEISIELSENAMRRYNVSFDQVANAIRKSSINISAGSIKGQNGTIQLTTRNLADTSKEFDKIIIRQTSDGGTLKVSDVAKVVDGFEDQNLRTSLNGELAVLVQVLSTDDMNVVKTSESVNNWLPSVQESMPNGVTLSLWSDTSELYKGRMATISRSAF
;
A
#
# COMPACT_ATOMS: atom_id res chain seq x y z
N SER A 1 62.14 -17.08 -2.69
CA SER A 1 60.81 -17.66 -2.40
C SER A 1 60.47 -18.73 -3.46
N TRP A 2 59.72 -19.75 -3.12
CA TRP A 2 59.35 -20.87 -4.00
C TRP A 2 58.61 -20.39 -5.27
N TRP A 3 57.77 -19.36 -5.16
CA TRP A 3 57.03 -18.76 -6.26
C TRP A 3 57.93 -18.15 -7.35
N VAL A 4 59.05 -17.55 -7.01
CA VAL A 4 60.02 -16.98 -7.97
C VAL A 4 60.73 -18.06 -8.79
N ARG A 5 60.88 -19.26 -8.22
CA ARG A 5 61.48 -20.41 -8.90
C ARG A 5 60.52 -21.22 -9.77
N ASN A 6 59.18 -21.06 -9.52
CA ASN A 6 58.13 -21.78 -10.21
C ASN A 6 57.21 -20.80 -10.98
N SER A 7 57.70 -20.26 -12.09
CA SER A 7 56.96 -19.32 -12.92
C SER A 7 55.61 -19.87 -13.42
N LYS A 8 55.52 -21.18 -13.69
CA LYS A 8 54.28 -21.83 -14.10
C LYS A 8 53.21 -21.80 -12.98
N ALA A 9 53.64 -22.07 -11.75
CA ALA A 9 52.70 -22.01 -10.59
C ALA A 9 52.28 -20.58 -10.27
N ALA A 10 53.19 -19.61 -10.39
CA ALA A 10 52.89 -18.19 -10.22
C ALA A 10 51.88 -17.67 -11.27
N ASN A 11 52.06 -18.05 -12.54
CA ASN A 11 51.14 -17.66 -13.63
C ASN A 11 49.77 -18.33 -13.47
N LEU A 12 49.70 -19.57 -12.99
CA LEU A 12 48.45 -20.27 -12.76
C LEU A 12 47.67 -19.65 -11.58
N LEU A 13 48.40 -19.26 -10.51
CA LEU A 13 47.80 -18.52 -9.40
C LEU A 13 47.28 -17.16 -9.85
N MET A 14 48.06 -16.43 -10.63
CA MET A 14 47.65 -15.14 -11.19
C MET A 14 46.38 -15.27 -12.06
N ALA A 15 46.36 -16.26 -12.96
CA ALA A 15 45.20 -16.56 -13.78
C ALA A 15 43.97 -16.90 -12.93
N SER A 16 44.15 -17.72 -11.87
CA SER A 16 43.05 -18.05 -10.95
C SER A 16 42.50 -16.83 -10.22
N ILE A 17 43.37 -15.93 -9.76
CA ILE A 17 42.94 -14.69 -9.10
C ILE A 17 42.18 -13.79 -10.07
N ILE A 18 42.67 -13.67 -11.31
CA ILE A 18 41.97 -12.85 -12.35
C ILE A 18 40.61 -13.45 -12.68
N ILE A 19 40.51 -14.76 -12.90
CA ILE A 19 39.24 -15.44 -13.18
C ILE A 19 38.28 -15.27 -12.00
N MET A 20 38.77 -15.46 -10.78
CA MET A 20 37.96 -15.28 -9.57
C MET A 20 37.50 -13.84 -9.42
N GLY A 21 38.34 -12.84 -9.68
CA GLY A 21 38.01 -11.44 -9.68
C GLY A 21 36.94 -11.10 -10.71
N VAL A 22 37.05 -11.56 -11.94
CA VAL A 22 36.08 -11.34 -13.01
C VAL A 22 34.72 -12.01 -12.67
N THR A 23 34.75 -13.24 -12.18
CA THR A 23 33.51 -13.95 -11.79
C THR A 23 32.82 -13.30 -10.58
N THR A 24 33.59 -12.83 -9.61
CA THR A 24 33.05 -12.12 -8.44
C THR A 24 32.46 -10.76 -8.85
N PHE A 25 33.16 -10.00 -9.71
CA PHE A 25 32.68 -8.71 -10.20
C PHE A 25 31.33 -8.79 -10.93
N SER A 26 31.10 -9.90 -11.66
CA SER A 26 29.81 -10.12 -12.35
C SER A 26 28.66 -10.49 -11.41
N ARG A 27 28.97 -10.91 -10.18
CA ARG A 27 28.00 -11.32 -9.15
C ARG A 27 27.73 -10.25 -8.09
N ILE A 28 28.47 -9.13 -8.12
CA ILE A 28 28.23 -8.02 -7.19
C ILE A 28 26.82 -7.47 -7.45
N GLU A 29 26.02 -7.40 -6.39
CA GLU A 29 24.71 -6.76 -6.40
C GLU A 29 24.86 -5.29 -6.76
N LYS A 30 23.95 -4.82 -7.62
CA LYS A 30 24.02 -3.48 -8.21
C LYS A 30 22.89 -2.63 -7.67
N GLU A 31 23.16 -1.93 -6.58
CA GLU A 31 22.22 -0.99 -5.96
C GLU A 31 22.54 0.46 -6.30
N VAL A 32 21.52 1.28 -6.51
CA VAL A 32 21.70 2.75 -6.71
C VAL A 32 22.04 3.42 -5.40
N PHE A 33 21.33 3.05 -4.36
CA PHE A 33 21.54 3.48 -2.98
C PHE A 33 21.43 2.26 -2.09
N PRO A 34 22.30 2.12 -1.06
CA PRO A 34 22.06 1.11 -0.02
C PRO A 34 20.69 1.37 0.58
N ILE A 35 19.85 0.35 0.63
CA ILE A 35 18.55 0.45 1.29
C ILE A 35 18.86 0.63 2.78
N ILE A 36 18.75 1.85 3.27
CA ILE A 36 18.79 2.11 4.70
C ILE A 36 17.41 1.73 5.21
N THR A 37 17.21 0.47 5.47
CA THR A 37 16.03 -0.02 6.19
C THR A 37 16.15 0.57 7.59
N ALA A 38 15.43 1.66 7.85
CA ALA A 38 15.23 2.05 9.23
C ALA A 38 14.43 0.90 9.86
N PRO A 39 14.98 0.18 10.86
CA PRO A 39 14.30 -0.95 11.46
C PRO A 39 13.16 -0.41 12.34
N ILE A 40 12.08 0.02 11.71
CA ILE A 40 10.93 0.63 12.37
C ILE A 40 9.69 -0.19 12.05
N VAL A 41 9.00 -0.64 13.08
CA VAL A 41 7.66 -1.22 13.00
C VAL A 41 6.64 -0.12 13.31
N SER A 42 5.66 0.07 12.44
CA SER A 42 4.53 0.97 12.70
C SER A 42 3.31 0.19 13.19
N VAL A 43 2.67 0.71 14.23
CA VAL A 43 1.40 0.22 14.75
C VAL A 43 0.38 1.33 14.64
N GLN A 44 -0.64 1.12 13.84
CA GLN A 44 -1.65 2.11 13.54
C GLN A 44 -3.00 1.69 14.13
N TYR A 45 -3.62 2.60 14.89
CA TYR A 45 -4.95 2.47 15.43
C TYR A 45 -5.90 3.46 14.78
N SER A 46 -7.12 3.04 14.49
CA SER A 46 -8.20 3.90 14.01
C SER A 46 -9.37 3.84 15.00
N TRP A 47 -9.80 5.02 15.46
CA TRP A 47 -10.93 5.17 16.37
C TRP A 47 -11.79 6.36 15.94
N PRO A 48 -12.77 6.14 15.06
CA PRO A 48 -13.63 7.20 14.54
C PRO A 48 -14.38 7.96 15.64
N GLY A 49 -14.33 9.28 15.58
CA GLY A 49 -14.98 10.18 16.54
C GLY A 49 -14.16 10.47 17.81
N ALA A 50 -13.03 9.82 18.00
CA ALA A 50 -12.21 10.05 19.18
C ALA A 50 -11.29 11.28 19.02
N SER A 51 -11.15 12.06 20.08
CA SER A 51 -10.19 13.16 20.18
C SER A 51 -8.75 12.64 20.32
N PRO A 52 -7.73 13.48 19.98
CA PRO A 52 -6.33 13.09 20.15
C PRO A 52 -5.99 12.65 21.58
N LYS A 53 -6.60 13.27 22.59
CA LYS A 53 -6.37 12.94 24.00
C LYS A 53 -6.96 11.58 24.38
N GLU A 54 -8.15 11.25 23.89
CA GLU A 54 -8.75 9.93 24.13
C GLU A 54 -7.92 8.81 23.50
N ILE A 55 -7.41 9.04 22.29
CA ILE A 55 -6.52 8.10 21.61
C ILE A 55 -5.22 7.92 22.40
N GLU A 56 -4.63 9.01 22.87
CA GLU A 56 -3.42 8.97 23.68
C GLU A 56 -3.65 8.16 24.98
N ASP A 57 -4.63 8.57 25.79
CA ASP A 57 -4.84 8.02 27.14
C ASP A 57 -5.37 6.58 27.14
N GLN A 58 -6.23 6.24 26.17
CA GLN A 58 -6.96 4.96 26.18
C GLN A 58 -6.40 3.92 25.21
N VAL A 59 -5.59 4.31 24.25
CA VAL A 59 -5.07 3.41 23.21
C VAL A 59 -3.55 3.41 23.22
N ILE A 60 -2.93 4.55 22.93
CA ILE A 60 -1.48 4.65 22.71
C ILE A 60 -0.70 4.34 23.99
N ALA A 61 -1.04 4.97 25.13
CA ALA A 61 -0.33 4.73 26.38
C ALA A 61 -0.38 3.26 26.80
N ARG A 62 -1.52 2.57 26.60
CA ARG A 62 -1.66 1.15 26.92
C ARG A 62 -0.87 0.25 25.96
N ALA A 63 -0.78 0.64 24.68
CA ALA A 63 0.02 -0.06 23.71
C ALA A 63 1.52 0.11 23.99
N GLU A 64 1.97 1.32 24.34
CA GLU A 64 3.35 1.60 24.76
C GLU A 64 3.73 0.78 26.00
N GLU A 65 2.84 0.74 27.01
CA GLU A 65 3.07 -0.06 28.20
C GLU A 65 3.21 -1.55 27.87
N SER A 66 2.36 -2.08 27.00
CA SER A 66 2.42 -3.51 26.60
C SER A 66 3.68 -3.87 25.84
N LEU A 67 4.32 -2.90 25.16
CA LEU A 67 5.54 -3.10 24.38
C LEU A 67 6.82 -2.81 25.18
N SER A 68 6.70 -2.24 26.35
CA SER A 68 7.86 -1.77 27.16
C SER A 68 8.81 -2.89 27.60
N ASP A 69 8.32 -4.12 27.69
CA ASP A 69 9.05 -5.33 28.09
C ASP A 69 9.57 -6.17 26.89
N LEU A 70 9.34 -5.72 25.64
CA LEU A 70 9.84 -6.42 24.49
C LEU A 70 11.32 -6.17 24.23
N ASP A 71 12.07 -7.27 24.08
CA ASP A 71 13.47 -7.21 23.69
C ASP A 71 13.61 -6.71 22.24
N GLY A 72 14.74 -6.07 21.95
CA GLY A 72 15.04 -5.58 20.60
C GLY A 72 14.44 -4.21 20.25
N ILE A 73 13.70 -3.59 21.14
CA ILE A 73 13.21 -2.22 20.99
C ILE A 73 14.26 -1.23 21.47
N LYS A 74 14.60 -0.26 20.63
CA LYS A 74 15.50 0.85 20.96
C LYS A 74 14.72 2.06 21.46
N LYS A 75 13.59 2.37 20.80
CA LYS A 75 12.78 3.55 21.11
C LYS A 75 11.36 3.39 20.53
N ILE A 76 10.39 3.94 21.25
CA ILE A 76 9.01 4.09 20.77
C ILE A 76 8.74 5.59 20.63
N ARG A 77 8.05 5.97 19.56
CA ARG A 77 7.53 7.32 19.31
C ARG A 77 6.09 7.20 18.85
N SER A 78 5.23 8.03 19.35
CA SER A 78 3.80 7.97 19.02
C SER A 78 3.29 9.34 18.60
N VAL A 79 2.24 9.32 17.79
CA VAL A 79 1.51 10.51 17.34
C VAL A 79 0.02 10.20 17.43
N SER A 80 -0.69 11.00 18.22
CA SER A 80 -2.14 10.93 18.35
C SER A 80 -2.79 12.12 17.63
N ARG A 81 -3.77 11.83 16.77
CA ARG A 81 -4.57 12.80 16.02
C ARG A 81 -6.05 12.47 16.18
N GLU A 82 -6.91 13.34 15.70
CA GLU A 82 -8.34 13.05 15.65
C GLU A 82 -8.61 11.79 14.80
N ASN A 83 -9.38 10.85 15.33
CA ASN A 83 -9.73 9.54 14.73
C ASN A 83 -8.58 8.55 14.55
N PHE A 84 -7.34 8.89 14.90
CA PHE A 84 -6.18 8.12 14.46
C PHE A 84 -4.99 8.23 15.42
N GLY A 85 -4.35 7.11 15.72
CA GLY A 85 -3.08 7.04 16.45
C GLY A 85 -2.07 6.16 15.74
N VAL A 86 -0.80 6.57 15.70
CA VAL A 86 0.29 5.75 15.17
C VAL A 86 1.45 5.72 16.13
N MET A 87 2.04 4.55 16.28
CA MET A 87 3.21 4.28 17.09
C MET A 87 4.32 3.71 16.21
N TYR A 88 5.51 4.29 16.31
CA TYR A 88 6.72 3.88 15.60
C TYR A 88 7.68 3.22 16.58
N VAL A 89 7.89 1.92 16.42
CA VAL A 89 8.76 1.11 17.26
C VAL A 89 10.09 0.93 16.53
N GLU A 90 11.11 1.66 16.94
CA GLU A 90 12.48 1.59 16.40
C GLU A 90 13.20 0.39 17.02
N ALA A 91 13.63 -0.55 16.18
CA ALA A 91 14.37 -1.73 16.59
C ALA A 91 15.86 -1.42 16.84
N THR A 92 16.54 -2.27 17.60
CA THR A 92 18.00 -2.28 17.68
C THR A 92 18.58 -2.88 16.41
N LEU A 93 19.83 -2.52 16.06
CA LEU A 93 20.51 -2.99 14.85
C LEU A 93 20.70 -4.53 14.79
N SER A 94 20.63 -5.20 15.93
CA SER A 94 20.76 -6.65 16.04
C SER A 94 19.44 -7.40 15.98
N ALA A 95 18.30 -6.70 16.02
CA ALA A 95 16.98 -7.32 16.00
C ALA A 95 16.55 -7.69 14.57
N SER A 96 15.95 -8.87 14.42
CA SER A 96 15.24 -9.22 13.17
C SER A 96 13.92 -8.46 13.10
N ILE A 97 13.74 -7.68 12.04
CA ILE A 97 12.52 -6.88 11.86
C ILE A 97 11.27 -7.76 11.76
N ASP A 98 11.35 -8.90 11.06
CA ASP A 98 10.24 -9.84 10.89
C ASP A 98 9.80 -10.44 12.22
N THR A 99 10.77 -10.80 13.07
CA THR A 99 10.48 -11.29 14.42
C THR A 99 9.84 -10.21 15.26
N LEU A 100 10.38 -8.99 15.21
CA LEU A 100 9.83 -7.86 15.96
C LEU A 100 8.40 -7.50 15.53
N ILE A 101 8.09 -7.54 14.22
CA ILE A 101 6.72 -7.33 13.72
C ILE A 101 5.75 -8.34 14.35
N GLN A 102 6.12 -9.62 14.36
CA GLN A 102 5.29 -10.68 14.94
C GLN A 102 5.11 -10.51 16.45
N ASP A 103 6.17 -10.13 17.14
CA ASP A 103 6.15 -9.93 18.59
C ASP A 103 5.31 -8.70 18.97
N VAL A 104 5.52 -7.58 18.28
CA VAL A 104 4.70 -6.38 18.42
C VAL A 104 3.24 -6.69 18.14
N LYS A 105 2.94 -7.39 17.03
CA LYS A 105 1.57 -7.77 16.68
C LYS A 105 0.92 -8.62 17.76
N ARG A 106 1.59 -9.65 18.26
CA ARG A 106 1.07 -10.49 19.36
C ARG A 106 0.77 -9.69 20.62
N LYS A 107 1.65 -8.75 20.98
CA LYS A 107 1.49 -7.90 22.16
C LYS A 107 0.31 -6.95 22.02
N VAL A 108 0.22 -6.21 20.91
CA VAL A 108 -0.89 -5.25 20.72
C VAL A 108 -2.24 -5.94 20.54
N ASP A 109 -2.30 -7.10 19.88
CA ASP A 109 -3.51 -7.90 19.73
C ASP A 109 -4.00 -8.50 21.06
N SER A 110 -3.09 -8.67 22.05
CA SER A 110 -3.43 -9.19 23.37
C SER A 110 -4.00 -8.16 24.35
N ILE A 111 -4.01 -6.89 24.00
CA ILE A 111 -4.48 -5.81 24.88
C ILE A 111 -6.02 -5.84 24.95
N THR A 112 -6.57 -6.27 26.06
CA THR A 112 -8.02 -6.36 26.27
C THR A 112 -8.66 -5.09 26.83
N SER A 113 -7.84 -4.13 27.27
CA SER A 113 -8.28 -2.89 27.90
C SER A 113 -8.60 -1.76 26.91
N ILE A 114 -8.33 -1.93 25.61
CA ILE A 114 -8.66 -0.94 24.57
C ILE A 114 -10.18 -0.91 24.37
N PRO A 115 -10.79 0.30 24.17
CA PRO A 115 -12.21 0.43 23.89
C PRO A 115 -12.67 -0.40 22.68
N LYS A 116 -13.88 -0.97 22.74
CA LYS A 116 -14.41 -1.87 21.70
C LYS A 116 -14.67 -1.19 20.36
N ASP A 117 -14.78 0.13 20.35
CA ASP A 117 -15.01 0.94 19.15
C ASP A 117 -13.73 1.25 18.38
N VAL A 118 -12.58 0.90 18.94
CA VAL A 118 -11.27 0.98 18.25
C VAL A 118 -11.14 -0.19 17.29
N TYR A 119 -10.82 0.10 16.04
CA TYR A 119 -10.53 -0.96 15.07
C TYR A 119 -9.24 -1.71 15.44
N PRO A 120 -9.13 -3.01 15.05
CA PRO A 120 -7.92 -3.77 15.25
C PRO A 120 -6.69 -3.06 14.71
N PRO A 121 -5.55 -3.08 15.43
CA PRO A 121 -4.34 -2.40 14.98
C PRO A 121 -3.78 -2.99 13.69
N VAL A 122 -3.28 -2.12 12.80
CA VAL A 122 -2.51 -2.50 11.64
C VAL A 122 -1.02 -2.40 12.00
N VAL A 123 -0.32 -3.53 11.95
CA VAL A 123 1.12 -3.60 12.22
C VAL A 123 1.84 -3.86 10.91
N SER A 124 2.80 -3.00 10.56
CA SER A 124 3.59 -3.10 9.33
C SER A 124 5.02 -2.62 9.54
N ASP A 125 5.92 -3.06 8.69
CA ASP A 125 7.25 -2.47 8.60
C ASP A 125 7.19 -1.07 7.98
N GLN A 126 8.11 -0.21 8.37
CA GLN A 126 8.37 1.06 7.71
C GLN A 126 9.65 0.96 6.87
N SER A 127 9.64 0.16 5.84
CA SER A 127 10.71 0.19 4.86
C SER A 127 10.52 1.39 3.92
N PHE A 128 11.50 2.29 3.91
CA PHE A 128 11.57 3.35 2.91
C PHE A 128 12.01 2.74 1.57
N ARG A 129 11.03 2.43 0.73
CA ARG A 129 11.31 1.96 -0.62
C ARG A 129 11.44 3.15 -1.56
N ILE A 130 12.58 3.23 -2.22
CA ILE A 130 12.86 4.34 -3.14
C ILE A 130 12.30 4.00 -4.52
N PRO A 131 11.56 4.90 -5.17
CA PRO A 131 11.14 4.69 -6.54
C PRO A 131 12.35 4.59 -7.47
N LEU A 132 12.47 3.44 -8.14
CA LEU A 132 13.48 3.22 -9.17
C LEU A 132 13.05 3.86 -10.49
N ILE A 133 11.82 3.57 -10.90
CA ILE A 133 11.20 4.11 -12.11
C ILE A 133 9.86 4.71 -11.73
N THR A 134 9.59 5.91 -12.21
CA THR A 134 8.27 6.54 -12.08
C THR A 134 7.71 6.83 -13.45
N LEU A 135 6.57 6.26 -13.75
CA LEU A 135 5.76 6.53 -14.92
C LEU A 135 4.62 7.46 -14.54
N ALA A 136 4.31 8.43 -15.38
CA ALA A 136 3.18 9.33 -15.21
C ALA A 136 2.10 9.03 -16.25
N VAL A 137 0.92 8.67 -15.79
CA VAL A 137 -0.31 8.56 -16.60
C VAL A 137 -1.02 9.88 -16.51
N HIS A 138 -1.05 10.66 -17.58
CA HIS A 138 -1.61 12.00 -17.55
C HIS A 138 -2.48 12.30 -18.76
N GLY A 139 -3.33 13.31 -18.66
CA GLY A 139 -4.18 13.74 -19.75
C GLY A 139 -5.43 14.51 -19.29
N ASN A 140 -6.12 15.09 -20.25
CA ASN A 140 -7.35 15.84 -20.01
C ASN A 140 -8.58 14.91 -20.04
N VAL A 141 -8.63 13.98 -19.10
CA VAL A 141 -9.72 13.01 -18.91
C VAL A 141 -10.15 12.99 -17.45
N PRO A 142 -11.36 12.46 -17.13
CA PRO A 142 -11.79 12.35 -15.75
C PRO A 142 -10.80 11.59 -14.87
N GLU A 143 -10.56 12.06 -13.65
CA GLU A 143 -9.62 11.49 -12.69
C GLU A 143 -9.84 9.99 -12.47
N LYS A 144 -11.10 9.57 -12.37
CA LYS A 144 -11.47 8.15 -12.22
C LYS A 144 -10.97 7.27 -13.39
N LYS A 145 -10.92 7.82 -14.60
CA LYS A 145 -10.36 7.10 -15.76
C LYS A 145 -8.85 6.96 -15.64
N LEU A 146 -8.15 8.02 -15.18
CA LEU A 146 -6.70 7.97 -14.95
C LEU A 146 -6.37 6.95 -13.84
N ASN A 147 -7.10 6.96 -12.72
CA ASN A 147 -6.90 6.02 -11.63
C ASN A 147 -7.01 4.57 -12.11
N ARG A 148 -8.10 4.24 -12.83
CA ARG A 148 -8.31 2.88 -13.36
C ARG A 148 -7.23 2.45 -14.35
N LEU A 149 -6.74 3.37 -15.18
CA LEU A 149 -5.65 3.09 -16.09
C LEU A 149 -4.33 2.88 -15.34
N ALA A 150 -4.06 3.69 -14.32
CA ALA A 150 -2.87 3.54 -13.49
C ALA A 150 -2.88 2.20 -12.72
N GLU A 151 -4.03 1.79 -12.16
CA GLU A 151 -4.18 0.49 -11.51
C GLU A 151 -3.95 -0.67 -12.49
N LYS A 152 -4.53 -0.59 -13.70
CA LYS A 152 -4.27 -1.58 -14.75
C LYS A 152 -2.79 -1.65 -15.11
N LEU A 153 -2.15 -0.48 -15.29
CA LEU A 153 -0.73 -0.41 -15.60
C LEU A 153 0.15 -0.97 -14.48
N ARG A 154 -0.23 -0.77 -13.22
CA ARG A 154 0.42 -1.43 -12.06
C ARG A 154 0.38 -2.95 -12.22
N ASP A 155 -0.80 -3.50 -12.51
CA ASP A 155 -0.97 -4.94 -12.67
C ASP A 155 -0.15 -5.47 -13.86
N ASP A 156 -0.18 -4.76 -15.00
CA ASP A 156 0.59 -5.11 -16.20
C ASP A 156 2.11 -5.02 -15.95
N LEU A 157 2.58 -3.99 -15.22
CA LEU A 157 3.99 -3.82 -14.85
C LEU A 157 4.50 -4.92 -13.92
N THR A 158 3.67 -5.43 -13.02
CA THR A 158 4.05 -6.52 -12.11
C THR A 158 4.37 -7.81 -12.86
N LEU A 159 3.90 -7.95 -14.10
CA LEU A 159 4.22 -9.09 -14.97
C LEU A 159 5.52 -8.92 -15.76
N VAL A 160 6.11 -7.73 -15.74
CA VAL A 160 7.38 -7.46 -16.45
C VAL A 160 8.54 -8.12 -15.69
N PRO A 161 9.47 -8.82 -16.39
CA PRO A 161 10.59 -9.45 -15.73
C PRO A 161 11.44 -8.48 -14.89
N TYR A 162 11.88 -8.91 -13.72
CA TYR A 162 12.67 -8.13 -12.76
C TYR A 162 11.92 -6.95 -12.11
N VAL A 163 10.60 -6.90 -12.22
CA VAL A 163 9.74 -5.96 -11.50
C VAL A 163 9.05 -6.71 -10.36
N ASP A 164 9.38 -6.36 -9.12
CA ASP A 164 8.89 -7.07 -7.94
C ASP A 164 7.74 -6.32 -7.25
N LEU A 165 7.83 -4.98 -7.22
CA LEU A 165 6.87 -4.16 -6.51
C LEU A 165 6.51 -2.92 -7.29
N VAL A 166 5.21 -2.71 -7.48
CA VAL A 166 4.66 -1.54 -8.17
C VAL A 166 3.58 -0.90 -7.31
N GLU A 167 3.66 0.40 -7.14
CA GLU A 167 2.66 1.19 -6.41
C GLU A 167 2.07 2.31 -7.27
N VAL A 168 0.80 2.61 -7.05
CA VAL A 168 0.13 3.78 -7.62
C VAL A 168 0.13 4.88 -6.56
N SER A 169 0.54 6.08 -6.95
CA SER A 169 0.63 7.24 -6.06
C SER A 169 0.20 8.53 -6.75
N GLY A 170 0.03 9.59 -5.97
CA GLY A 170 -0.38 10.89 -6.50
C GLY A 170 -1.85 10.98 -6.91
N ASN A 171 -2.64 9.93 -6.67
CA ASN A 171 -4.08 9.89 -6.89
C ASN A 171 -4.85 10.03 -5.58
N ARG A 172 -6.06 10.55 -5.65
CA ARG A 172 -7.02 10.51 -4.54
C ARG A 172 -7.69 9.14 -4.50
N LYS A 173 -7.93 8.62 -3.30
CA LYS A 173 -8.68 7.37 -3.12
C LYS A 173 -10.13 7.56 -3.57
N GLU A 174 -10.67 6.58 -4.29
CA GLU A 174 -12.09 6.57 -4.62
C GLU A 174 -12.90 6.32 -3.35
N GLU A 175 -13.97 7.11 -3.17
CA GLU A 175 -14.86 7.05 -2.02
C GLU A 175 -16.32 7.18 -2.48
N ILE A 176 -17.20 6.39 -1.86
CA ILE A 176 -18.65 6.56 -2.00
C ILE A 176 -19.14 7.30 -0.76
N SER A 177 -19.48 8.57 -0.92
CA SER A 177 -20.02 9.40 0.15
C SER A 177 -21.54 9.31 0.17
N ILE A 178 -22.13 9.15 1.35
CA ILE A 178 -23.58 9.13 1.57
C ILE A 178 -23.95 10.38 2.34
N GLU A 179 -24.38 11.41 1.60
CA GLU A 179 -24.75 12.71 2.13
C GLU A 179 -26.22 12.70 2.60
N LEU A 180 -26.44 12.66 3.91
CA LEU A 180 -27.77 12.62 4.49
C LEU A 180 -28.48 13.99 4.41
N SER A 181 -29.75 13.98 4.02
CA SER A 181 -30.61 15.15 4.04
C SER A 181 -31.37 15.25 5.36
N GLU A 182 -31.03 16.24 6.19
CA GLU A 182 -31.71 16.47 7.47
C GLU A 182 -33.22 16.66 7.31
N ASN A 183 -33.65 17.42 6.27
CA ASN A 183 -35.05 17.63 5.97
C ASN A 183 -35.79 16.35 5.59
N ALA A 184 -35.14 15.46 4.82
CA ALA A 184 -35.73 14.17 4.45
C ALA A 184 -35.78 13.24 5.68
N MET A 185 -34.73 13.20 6.48
CA MET A 185 -34.71 12.40 7.72
C MET A 185 -35.84 12.82 8.68
N ARG A 186 -36.07 14.11 8.88
CA ARG A 186 -37.17 14.63 9.68
C ARG A 186 -38.53 14.26 9.07
N ARG A 187 -38.69 14.41 7.76
CA ARG A 187 -39.95 14.09 7.06
C ARG A 187 -40.32 12.62 7.21
N TYR A 188 -39.37 11.75 7.09
CA TYR A 188 -39.57 10.29 7.20
C TYR A 188 -39.37 9.74 8.61
N ASN A 189 -39.12 10.62 9.60
CA ASN A 189 -38.86 10.26 11.00
C ASN A 189 -37.82 9.11 11.14
N VAL A 190 -36.64 9.33 10.55
CA VAL A 190 -35.52 8.38 10.54
C VAL A 190 -34.31 9.03 11.19
N SER A 191 -33.63 8.29 12.09
CA SER A 191 -32.40 8.74 12.72
C SER A 191 -31.17 8.38 11.89
N PHE A 192 -30.04 9.08 12.15
CA PHE A 192 -28.73 8.75 11.58
C PHE A 192 -28.37 7.29 11.82
N ASP A 193 -28.54 6.79 13.06
CA ASP A 193 -28.19 5.43 13.43
C ASP A 193 -29.00 4.37 12.67
N GLN A 194 -30.26 4.66 12.36
CA GLN A 194 -31.08 3.75 11.55
C GLN A 194 -30.53 3.62 10.12
N VAL A 195 -30.12 4.74 9.50
CA VAL A 195 -29.50 4.73 8.18
C VAL A 195 -28.14 4.03 8.22
N ALA A 196 -27.27 4.40 9.17
CA ALA A 196 -25.95 3.81 9.32
C ALA A 196 -26.01 2.27 9.57
N ASN A 197 -26.97 1.83 10.37
CA ASN A 197 -27.17 0.39 10.63
C ASN A 197 -27.69 -0.36 9.40
N ALA A 198 -28.60 0.27 8.60
CA ALA A 198 -29.09 -0.32 7.36
C ALA A 198 -27.93 -0.49 6.35
N ILE A 199 -27.09 0.52 6.21
CA ILE A 199 -25.89 0.49 5.34
C ILE A 199 -24.93 -0.57 5.82
N ARG A 200 -24.57 -0.60 7.13
CA ARG A 200 -23.67 -1.63 7.68
C ARG A 200 -24.17 -3.06 7.41
N LYS A 201 -25.46 -3.31 7.66
CA LYS A 201 -26.06 -4.64 7.42
C LYS A 201 -26.03 -5.05 5.96
N SER A 202 -26.12 -4.10 5.04
CA SER A 202 -26.06 -4.36 3.59
C SER A 202 -24.65 -4.49 3.04
N SER A 203 -23.63 -4.05 3.81
CA SER A 203 -22.22 -4.09 3.43
C SER A 203 -21.44 -5.24 4.07
N ILE A 204 -22.09 -6.11 4.85
CA ILE A 204 -21.45 -7.22 5.53
C ILE A 204 -21.84 -8.55 4.84
N ASN A 205 -20.83 -9.35 4.49
CA ASN A 205 -21.02 -10.74 4.11
C ASN A 205 -21.42 -11.55 5.33
N ILE A 206 -22.68 -11.93 5.45
CA ILE A 206 -23.15 -12.81 6.54
C ILE A 206 -23.18 -14.24 5.99
N SER A 207 -22.43 -15.14 6.66
CA SER A 207 -22.64 -16.57 6.47
C SER A 207 -24.04 -16.94 7.00
N ALA A 208 -24.95 -17.23 6.09
CA ALA A 208 -26.35 -17.52 6.44
C ALA A 208 -26.55 -18.94 7.03
N GLY A 209 -25.47 -19.63 7.41
CA GLY A 209 -25.49 -20.98 7.97
C GLY A 209 -25.34 -22.09 6.93
N SER A 210 -25.62 -23.32 7.33
CA SER A 210 -25.55 -24.50 6.45
C SER A 210 -26.85 -25.28 6.51
N ILE A 211 -27.32 -25.73 5.36
CA ILE A 211 -28.44 -26.68 5.25
C ILE A 211 -27.87 -28.09 5.12
N LYS A 212 -28.14 -28.95 6.09
CA LYS A 212 -27.82 -30.39 6.03
C LYS A 212 -28.92 -31.12 5.30
N GLY A 213 -28.64 -31.62 4.11
CA GLY A 213 -29.51 -32.52 3.36
C GLY A 213 -28.99 -33.96 3.38
N GLN A 214 -29.80 -34.92 2.91
CA GLN A 214 -29.41 -36.33 2.83
C GLN A 214 -28.20 -36.58 1.89
N ASN A 215 -27.92 -35.67 0.98
CA ASN A 215 -26.84 -35.75 -0.04
C ASN A 215 -25.67 -34.80 0.21
N GLY A 216 -25.54 -34.21 1.40
CA GLY A 216 -24.42 -33.32 1.75
C GLY A 216 -24.85 -32.04 2.47
N THR A 217 -23.84 -31.23 2.81
CA THR A 217 -24.01 -29.92 3.47
C THR A 217 -23.84 -28.82 2.45
N ILE A 218 -24.84 -27.97 2.25
CA ILE A 218 -24.78 -26.76 1.41
C ILE A 218 -24.54 -25.57 2.33
N GLN A 219 -23.43 -24.87 2.12
CA GLN A 219 -23.12 -23.65 2.83
C GLN A 219 -23.79 -22.47 2.13
N LEU A 220 -24.69 -21.79 2.84
CA LEU A 220 -25.38 -20.62 2.31
C LEU A 220 -24.54 -19.37 2.66
N THR A 221 -24.02 -18.72 1.64
CA THR A 221 -23.35 -17.42 1.76
C THR A 221 -24.21 -16.37 1.08
N THR A 222 -24.76 -15.43 1.85
CA THR A 222 -25.47 -14.29 1.27
C THR A 222 -24.45 -13.20 0.97
N ARG A 223 -24.21 -12.89 -0.30
CA ARG A 223 -23.45 -11.71 -0.74
C ARG A 223 -24.41 -10.53 -0.85
N ASN A 224 -24.44 -9.70 0.17
CA ASN A 224 -25.11 -8.40 0.15
C ASN A 224 -24.06 -7.30 0.25
N LEU A 225 -23.08 -7.28 -0.67
CA LEU A 225 -22.12 -6.19 -0.75
C LEU A 225 -22.66 -5.15 -1.72
N ALA A 226 -22.97 -3.97 -1.20
CA ALA A 226 -23.16 -2.79 -2.02
C ALA A 226 -21.76 -2.22 -2.33
N ASP A 227 -21.32 -2.36 -3.59
CA ASP A 227 -20.00 -1.92 -4.05
C ASP A 227 -20.10 -0.71 -4.99
N THR A 228 -21.30 -0.34 -5.41
CA THR A 228 -21.55 0.77 -6.33
C THR A 228 -22.53 1.76 -5.76
N SER A 229 -22.45 3.04 -6.15
CA SER A 229 -23.40 4.06 -5.73
C SER A 229 -24.86 3.67 -5.99
N LYS A 230 -25.14 2.99 -7.11
CA LYS A 230 -26.48 2.52 -7.45
C LYS A 230 -26.99 1.41 -6.53
N GLU A 231 -26.13 0.63 -5.93
CA GLU A 231 -26.49 -0.40 -4.96
C GLU A 231 -26.77 0.22 -3.60
N PHE A 232 -25.97 1.21 -3.18
CA PHE A 232 -26.22 1.98 -1.97
C PHE A 232 -27.56 2.73 -2.03
N ASP A 233 -27.94 3.31 -3.18
CA ASP A 233 -29.23 3.95 -3.39
C ASP A 233 -30.43 3.03 -3.09
N LYS A 234 -30.29 1.73 -3.38
CA LYS A 234 -31.35 0.72 -3.25
C LYS A 234 -31.46 0.11 -1.86
N ILE A 235 -30.53 0.39 -0.96
CA ILE A 235 -30.58 -0.17 0.41
C ILE A 235 -31.85 0.24 1.12
N ILE A 236 -32.58 -0.73 1.65
CA ILE A 236 -33.81 -0.52 2.39
C ILE A 236 -33.48 -0.21 3.84
N ILE A 237 -33.90 0.96 4.33
CA ILE A 237 -33.74 1.40 5.70
C ILE A 237 -34.83 0.75 6.59
N ARG A 238 -36.09 0.83 6.13
CA ARG A 238 -37.24 0.18 6.80
C ARG A 238 -38.39 -0.03 5.83
N GLN A 239 -39.32 -0.91 6.20
CA GLN A 239 -40.64 -0.99 5.56
C GLN A 239 -41.60 0.00 6.23
N THR A 240 -42.43 0.65 5.45
CA THR A 240 -43.51 1.57 5.92
C THR A 240 -44.78 0.80 6.22
N SER A 241 -45.64 1.33 7.10
CA SER A 241 -46.88 0.67 7.56
C SER A 241 -47.87 0.39 6.44
N ASP A 242 -47.80 1.12 5.35
CA ASP A 242 -48.60 1.03 4.13
C ASP A 242 -48.02 0.07 3.07
N GLY A 243 -47.01 -0.73 3.44
CA GLY A 243 -46.39 -1.71 2.54
C GLY A 243 -45.30 -1.15 1.62
N GLY A 244 -45.00 0.15 1.73
CA GLY A 244 -43.88 0.77 1.01
C GLY A 244 -42.52 0.44 1.65
N THR A 245 -41.46 0.80 0.95
CA THR A 245 -40.07 0.68 1.44
C THR A 245 -39.40 2.05 1.42
N LEU A 246 -38.77 2.42 2.53
CA LEU A 246 -37.93 3.59 2.62
C LEU A 246 -36.48 3.19 2.29
N LYS A 247 -35.88 3.81 1.29
CA LYS A 247 -34.54 3.53 0.79
C LYS A 247 -33.55 4.63 1.17
N VAL A 248 -32.25 4.34 1.05
CA VAL A 248 -31.18 5.33 1.25
C VAL A 248 -31.38 6.52 0.30
N SER A 249 -31.72 6.28 -0.96
CA SER A 249 -32.01 7.35 -1.95
C SER A 249 -33.13 8.32 -1.55
N ASP A 250 -34.03 7.95 -0.63
CA ASP A 250 -35.14 8.82 -0.17
C ASP A 250 -34.68 9.83 0.90
N VAL A 251 -33.57 9.53 1.60
CA VAL A 251 -33.06 10.34 2.73
C VAL A 251 -31.62 10.81 2.55
N ALA A 252 -30.93 10.33 1.53
CA ALA A 252 -29.53 10.65 1.26
C ALA A 252 -29.28 10.78 -0.24
N LYS A 253 -28.21 11.51 -0.57
CA LYS A 253 -27.59 11.52 -1.89
C LYS A 253 -26.33 10.68 -1.85
N VAL A 254 -26.26 9.66 -2.68
CA VAL A 254 -25.05 8.85 -2.82
C VAL A 254 -24.16 9.45 -3.91
N VAL A 255 -22.96 9.85 -3.54
CA VAL A 255 -21.97 10.47 -4.41
C VAL A 255 -20.80 9.52 -4.60
N ASP A 256 -20.57 9.09 -5.83
CA ASP A 256 -19.39 8.33 -6.24
C ASP A 256 -18.30 9.33 -6.61
N GLY A 257 -17.38 9.57 -5.70
CA GLY A 257 -16.35 10.61 -5.79
C GLY A 257 -15.00 10.17 -5.31
N PHE A 258 -14.31 11.07 -4.68
CA PHE A 258 -12.97 10.88 -4.13
C PHE A 258 -12.94 11.41 -2.71
N GLU A 259 -12.07 10.81 -1.91
CA GLU A 259 -11.75 11.29 -0.57
C GLU A 259 -11.37 12.79 -0.63
N ASP A 260 -11.90 13.58 0.31
CA ASP A 260 -11.64 15.03 0.38
C ASP A 260 -10.20 15.27 0.88
N GLN A 261 -9.26 15.18 -0.03
CA GLN A 261 -7.85 15.44 0.19
C GLN A 261 -7.35 16.53 -0.75
N ASN A 262 -6.50 17.42 -0.20
CA ASN A 262 -5.81 18.46 -0.98
C ASN A 262 -4.63 17.89 -1.79
N LEU A 263 -4.75 16.66 -2.29
CA LEU A 263 -3.74 16.01 -3.13
C LEU A 263 -4.09 16.21 -4.60
N ARG A 264 -3.19 16.83 -5.33
CA ARG A 264 -3.30 16.98 -6.79
C ARG A 264 -1.93 16.81 -7.42
N THR A 265 -1.80 15.79 -8.24
CA THR A 265 -0.60 15.56 -9.06
C THR A 265 -0.87 16.01 -10.49
N SER A 266 0.07 16.72 -11.08
CA SER A 266 -0.03 17.17 -12.47
C SER A 266 1.33 17.06 -13.18
N LEU A 267 1.28 16.75 -14.47
CA LEU A 267 2.43 16.76 -15.37
C LEU A 267 2.09 17.64 -16.58
N ASN A 268 2.95 18.63 -16.88
CA ASN A 268 2.75 19.57 -17.98
C ASN A 268 1.38 20.31 -17.94
N GLY A 269 0.83 20.53 -16.74
CA GLY A 269 -0.48 21.19 -16.54
C GLY A 269 -1.68 20.27 -16.65
N GLU A 270 -1.53 19.01 -17.03
CA GLU A 270 -2.56 17.99 -17.06
C GLU A 270 -2.61 17.21 -15.76
N LEU A 271 -3.78 16.72 -15.37
CA LEU A 271 -3.92 15.82 -14.24
C LEU A 271 -3.12 14.54 -14.47
N ALA A 272 -2.40 14.09 -13.47
CA ALA A 272 -1.53 12.92 -13.56
C ALA A 272 -1.71 11.98 -12.37
N VAL A 273 -1.47 10.69 -12.63
CA VAL A 273 -1.33 9.64 -11.61
C VAL A 273 0.01 8.96 -11.84
N LEU A 274 0.74 8.68 -10.78
CA LEU A 274 2.06 8.09 -10.86
C LEU A 274 1.99 6.58 -10.63
N VAL A 275 2.70 5.81 -11.47
CA VAL A 275 2.92 4.38 -11.30
C VAL A 275 4.41 4.20 -11.06
N GLN A 276 4.77 3.68 -9.88
CA GLN A 276 6.14 3.63 -9.39
C GLN A 276 6.60 2.20 -9.20
N VAL A 277 7.69 1.84 -9.86
CA VAL A 277 8.45 0.62 -9.56
C VAL A 277 9.35 0.93 -8.39
N LEU A 278 9.14 0.25 -7.26
CA LEU A 278 9.90 0.47 -6.03
C LEU A 278 11.07 -0.50 -5.94
N SER A 279 12.17 -0.04 -5.33
CA SER A 279 13.31 -0.92 -5.09
C SER A 279 13.00 -1.97 -4.02
N THR A 280 13.48 -3.20 -4.23
CA THR A 280 13.48 -4.30 -3.27
C THR A 280 14.92 -4.74 -2.99
N ASP A 281 15.14 -5.48 -1.90
CA ASP A 281 16.48 -5.83 -1.43
C ASP A 281 17.31 -6.63 -2.47
N ASP A 282 16.66 -7.49 -3.25
CA ASP A 282 17.30 -8.36 -4.25
C ASP A 282 17.20 -7.84 -5.70
N MET A 283 16.75 -6.59 -5.90
CA MET A 283 16.46 -6.06 -7.22
C MET A 283 17.72 -5.75 -8.03
N ASN A 284 17.76 -6.21 -9.27
CA ASN A 284 18.78 -5.78 -10.23
C ASN A 284 18.32 -4.52 -10.98
N VAL A 285 18.69 -3.36 -10.45
CA VAL A 285 18.29 -2.02 -10.92
C VAL A 285 18.45 -1.84 -12.43
N VAL A 286 19.56 -2.31 -13.02
CA VAL A 286 19.84 -2.16 -14.46
C VAL A 286 18.90 -3.01 -15.30
N LYS A 287 18.73 -4.29 -14.93
CA LYS A 287 17.83 -5.20 -15.65
C LYS A 287 16.38 -4.78 -15.53
N THR A 288 15.94 -4.33 -14.35
CA THR A 288 14.60 -3.81 -14.14
C THR A 288 14.33 -2.60 -15.03
N SER A 289 15.26 -1.64 -15.06
CA SER A 289 15.14 -0.47 -15.93
C SER A 289 15.09 -0.85 -17.41
N GLU A 290 15.97 -1.74 -17.86
CA GLU A 290 15.96 -2.23 -19.25
C GLU A 290 14.65 -2.93 -19.61
N SER A 291 14.11 -3.77 -18.72
CA SER A 291 12.83 -4.47 -18.95
C SER A 291 11.66 -3.51 -19.05
N VAL A 292 11.59 -2.52 -18.16
CA VAL A 292 10.52 -1.51 -18.18
C VAL A 292 10.64 -0.60 -19.41
N ASN A 293 11.85 -0.17 -19.76
CA ASN A 293 12.07 0.67 -20.94
C ASN A 293 11.75 -0.07 -22.26
N ASN A 294 11.96 -1.38 -22.32
CA ASN A 294 11.58 -2.21 -23.47
C ASN A 294 10.05 -2.44 -23.54
N TRP A 295 9.38 -2.52 -22.40
CA TRP A 295 7.94 -2.68 -22.32
C TRP A 295 7.16 -1.40 -22.63
N LEU A 296 7.68 -0.24 -22.22
CA LEU A 296 7.01 1.06 -22.27
C LEU A 296 6.47 1.46 -23.66
N PRO A 297 7.21 1.31 -24.80
CA PRO A 297 6.71 1.74 -26.11
C PRO A 297 5.41 1.04 -26.52
N SER A 298 5.32 -0.27 -26.29
CA SER A 298 4.12 -1.06 -26.67
C SER A 298 2.88 -0.62 -25.91
N VAL A 299 3.05 -0.18 -24.67
CA VAL A 299 1.96 0.30 -23.83
C VAL A 299 1.57 1.73 -24.15
N GLN A 300 2.55 2.58 -24.47
CA GLN A 300 2.28 3.95 -24.93
C GLN A 300 1.39 3.98 -26.17
N GLU A 301 1.64 3.07 -27.12
CA GLU A 301 0.81 2.91 -28.34
C GLU A 301 -0.62 2.42 -28.04
N SER A 302 -0.80 1.68 -26.95
CA SER A 302 -2.09 1.13 -26.53
C SER A 302 -2.95 2.09 -25.68
N MET A 303 -2.41 3.28 -25.31
CA MET A 303 -3.15 4.22 -24.48
C MET A 303 -4.41 4.76 -25.18
N PRO A 304 -5.50 4.92 -24.43
CA PRO A 304 -6.73 5.50 -24.99
C PRO A 304 -6.53 6.97 -25.35
N ASN A 305 -7.30 7.44 -26.35
CA ASN A 305 -7.27 8.83 -26.76
C ASN A 305 -7.44 9.81 -25.58
N GLY A 306 -6.57 10.81 -25.53
CA GLY A 306 -6.55 11.85 -24.50
C GLY A 306 -5.81 11.45 -23.21
N VAL A 307 -5.12 10.30 -23.21
CA VAL A 307 -4.23 9.87 -22.13
C VAL A 307 -2.84 9.60 -22.68
N THR A 308 -1.84 10.08 -22.00
CA THR A 308 -0.42 9.88 -22.32
C THR A 308 0.26 9.17 -21.16
N LEU A 309 1.14 8.20 -21.48
CA LEU A 309 2.03 7.56 -20.55
C LEU A 309 3.45 8.09 -20.78
N SER A 310 4.05 8.67 -19.77
CA SER A 310 5.39 9.28 -19.86
C SER A 310 6.32 8.68 -18.81
N LEU A 311 7.56 8.41 -19.17
CA LEU A 311 8.63 8.15 -18.22
C LEU A 311 9.02 9.48 -17.55
N TRP A 312 8.71 9.63 -16.26
CA TRP A 312 9.03 10.85 -15.53
C TRP A 312 10.41 10.78 -14.86
N SER A 313 10.78 9.63 -14.31
CA SER A 313 12.07 9.43 -13.65
C SER A 313 12.55 8.00 -13.78
N ASP A 314 13.85 7.85 -14.08
CA ASP A 314 14.58 6.58 -14.03
C ASP A 314 15.87 6.79 -13.24
N THR A 315 15.90 6.34 -11.99
CA THR A 315 17.08 6.48 -11.11
C THR A 315 18.22 5.54 -11.49
N SER A 316 17.99 4.53 -12.35
CA SER A 316 19.05 3.66 -12.85
C SER A 316 20.11 4.42 -13.67
N GLU A 317 19.74 5.54 -14.28
CA GLU A 317 20.67 6.40 -15.03
C GLU A 317 21.74 6.98 -14.11
N LEU A 318 21.40 7.31 -12.85
CA LEU A 318 22.38 7.74 -11.84
C LEU A 318 23.40 6.63 -11.54
N TYR A 319 22.91 5.38 -11.46
CA TYR A 319 23.78 4.22 -11.27
C TYR A 319 24.72 4.03 -12.45
N LYS A 320 24.20 4.03 -13.67
CA LYS A 320 24.98 3.89 -14.90
C LYS A 320 26.06 4.98 -15.00
N GLY A 321 25.71 6.23 -14.69
CA GLY A 321 26.63 7.36 -14.68
C GLY A 321 27.76 7.20 -13.65
N ARG A 322 27.46 6.74 -12.43
CA ARG A 322 28.46 6.46 -11.39
C ARG A 322 29.40 5.33 -11.80
N MET A 323 28.84 4.23 -12.32
CA MET A 323 29.63 3.09 -12.77
C MET A 323 30.57 3.45 -13.96
N ALA A 324 30.07 4.27 -14.90
CA ALA A 324 30.89 4.78 -15.99
C ALA A 324 32.06 5.66 -15.48
N THR A 325 31.83 6.47 -14.46
CA THR A 325 32.87 7.29 -13.82
C THR A 325 33.91 6.43 -13.11
N ILE A 326 33.48 5.44 -12.34
CA ILE A 326 34.39 4.49 -11.65
C ILE A 326 35.23 3.72 -12.66
N SER A 327 34.60 3.18 -13.73
CA SER A 327 35.32 2.45 -14.78
C SER A 327 36.36 3.31 -15.47
N ARG A 328 36.03 4.58 -15.75
CA ARG A 328 36.96 5.53 -16.39
C ARG A 328 38.11 5.93 -15.48
N SER A 329 37.90 5.91 -14.17
CA SER A 329 38.95 6.24 -13.18
C SER A 329 39.85 5.04 -12.84
N ALA A 330 39.42 3.82 -13.17
CA ALA A 330 40.16 2.59 -12.91
C ALA A 330 41.13 2.20 -14.04
N PHE A 331 40.99 2.84 -15.20
CA PHE A 331 41.86 2.72 -16.38
C PHE A 331 42.51 4.03 -16.74
#